data_9802012beb0599e0ef55af11b531270c
#
_entry.id   9802012beb0599e0ef55af11b531270c
#
_cell.length_a   1.000
_cell.length_b   1.000
_cell.length_c   1.000
_cell.angle_alpha   90.00
_cell.angle_beta   90.00
_cell.angle_gamma   90.00
#
_symmetry.space_group_name_H-M   'P 1'
#
loop_
_entity.id
_entity.type
_entity.pdbx_description
1 polymer ?
#
loop_
_entity_poly.entity_id
_entity_poly.type
_entity_poly.pdbx_seq_one_letter_code
_entity_poly.pdbx_strand_id
1 'polypeptide(L)'
;MPKYGQLCFLEEFLAGELSSISDVPRSRTYDILESLEKKGFIVMKIGKPIKFVALKPEEVVERVKRNLVINAQEKSKRLEKLRGDEVLTELSSLFSSGVKFVEPSDLSGSLRGRQNMYNNLDMMIRSAEKTVTIVTTTEGLNRKLEALSPALEKAKKRGVAIRVAVPITADNAKVAKDLSKVAEVRDSSKFGLNARFAVVDSEEVMFMLLDDKSVHPNYDVAIWLSTDYFAKALEQIFEVAWKDFIPLARVSVKAK
;
A
#
# COMPACT_ATOMS: atom_id res chain seq x y z
N MET A 1 39.13 -1.23 -7.36
CA MET A 1 38.39 -1.16 -6.09
C MET A 1 38.65 0.18 -5.44
N PRO A 2 37.64 0.91 -5.05
CA PRO A 2 37.73 2.33 -4.80
C PRO A 2 38.37 2.68 -3.46
N LYS A 3 39.06 3.82 -3.43
CA LYS A 3 39.76 4.45 -2.31
C LYS A 3 38.92 4.82 -1.08
N TYR A 4 37.67 4.29 -0.96
CA TYR A 4 36.77 4.62 0.14
C TYR A 4 37.04 3.87 1.45
N GLY A 5 37.88 2.82 1.42
CA GLY A 5 38.22 2.04 2.61
C GLY A 5 39.17 2.72 3.59
N GLN A 6 39.85 3.79 3.20
CA GLN A 6 40.79 4.51 4.07
C GLN A 6 40.16 5.64 4.89
N LEU A 7 38.92 6.06 4.55
CA LEU A 7 38.20 7.12 5.27
C LEU A 7 37.58 6.67 6.61
N CYS A 8 37.43 5.36 6.82
CA CYS A 8 36.84 4.82 8.05
C CYS A 8 37.74 4.87 9.30
N PHE A 9 39.01 5.30 9.15
CA PHE A 9 39.96 5.33 10.27
C PHE A 9 40.26 6.74 10.80
N LEU A 10 39.72 7.79 10.21
CA LEU A 10 39.88 9.16 10.68
C LEU A 10 38.70 9.53 11.58
N GLU A 11 38.95 9.70 12.86
CA GLU A 11 37.92 10.13 13.82
C GLU A 11 37.42 11.56 13.55
N GLU A 12 38.30 12.45 13.02
CA GLU A 12 37.98 13.84 12.68
C GLU A 12 38.66 14.26 11.38
N PHE A 13 37.98 15.00 10.52
CA PHE A 13 38.53 15.52 9.26
C PHE A 13 38.06 16.93 8.94
N LEU A 14 38.88 17.66 8.14
CA LEU A 14 38.56 18.97 7.61
C LEU A 14 37.99 18.86 6.19
N ALA A 15 37.08 19.77 5.84
CA ALA A 15 36.53 19.80 4.47
C ALA A 15 37.63 19.97 3.40
N GLY A 16 38.71 20.68 3.73
CA GLY A 16 39.85 20.84 2.82
C GLY A 16 40.65 19.57 2.59
N GLU A 17 40.83 18.74 3.61
CA GLU A 17 41.51 17.44 3.52
C GLU A 17 40.67 16.47 2.67
N LEU A 18 39.39 16.41 2.91
CA LEU A 18 38.45 15.60 2.13
C LEU A 18 38.39 16.04 0.66
N SER A 19 38.38 17.35 0.40
CA SER A 19 38.45 17.89 -0.96
C SER A 19 39.71 17.39 -1.71
N SER A 20 40.86 17.41 -1.02
CA SER A 20 42.14 16.96 -1.60
C SER A 20 42.19 15.44 -1.82
N ILE A 21 41.62 14.65 -0.93
CA ILE A 21 41.62 13.18 -0.99
C ILE A 21 40.58 12.67 -2.03
N SER A 22 39.40 13.32 -2.12
CA SER A 22 38.32 12.88 -3.00
C SER A 22 38.35 13.47 -4.39
N ASP A 23 39.25 14.43 -4.65
CA ASP A 23 39.30 15.20 -5.89
C ASP A 23 37.98 15.94 -6.23
N VAL A 24 37.29 16.38 -5.18
CA VAL A 24 36.02 17.13 -5.28
C VAL A 24 36.30 18.60 -4.92
N PRO A 25 35.83 19.58 -5.71
CA PRO A 25 35.97 21.00 -5.40
C PRO A 25 35.49 21.35 -4.00
N ARG A 26 36.20 22.23 -3.28
CA ARG A 26 35.90 22.59 -1.90
C ARG A 26 34.45 23.03 -1.66
N SER A 27 33.87 23.84 -2.54
CA SER A 27 32.48 24.27 -2.46
C SER A 27 31.55 23.09 -2.44
N ARG A 28 31.74 22.14 -3.36
CA ARG A 28 30.90 20.93 -3.47
C ARG A 28 31.13 19.96 -2.31
N THR A 29 32.30 19.93 -1.72
CA THR A 29 32.60 19.13 -0.53
C THR A 29 31.76 19.59 0.66
N TYR A 30 31.56 20.89 0.85
CA TYR A 30 30.69 21.42 1.91
C TYR A 30 29.22 21.01 1.69
N ASP A 31 28.69 21.09 0.46
CA ASP A 31 27.33 20.68 0.13
C ASP A 31 27.10 19.20 0.42
N ILE A 32 28.10 18.36 0.07
CA ILE A 32 28.05 16.92 0.35
C ILE A 32 28.09 16.66 1.85
N LEU A 33 28.98 17.32 2.59
CA LEU A 33 29.09 17.16 4.03
C LEU A 33 27.82 17.60 4.76
N GLU A 34 27.22 18.73 4.37
CA GLU A 34 25.93 19.17 4.90
C GLU A 34 24.81 18.15 4.61
N SER A 35 24.80 17.58 3.40
CA SER A 35 23.85 16.51 3.04
C SER A 35 24.06 15.25 3.88
N LEU A 36 25.29 14.85 4.15
CA LEU A 36 25.63 13.70 4.99
C LEU A 36 25.28 13.94 6.45
N GLU A 37 25.47 15.16 6.94
CA GLU A 37 25.05 15.57 8.29
C GLU A 37 23.55 15.51 8.45
N LYS A 38 22.79 16.11 7.53
CA LYS A 38 21.31 16.04 7.51
C LYS A 38 20.79 14.60 7.47
N LYS A 39 21.49 13.71 6.81
CA LYS A 39 21.18 12.28 6.76
C LYS A 39 21.64 11.49 7.98
N GLY A 40 22.46 12.11 8.86
CA GLY A 40 22.90 11.51 10.11
C GLY A 40 24.15 10.61 10.00
N PHE A 41 24.92 10.71 8.95
CA PHE A 41 26.16 9.94 8.75
C PHE A 41 27.38 10.55 9.44
N ILE A 42 27.39 11.87 9.56
CA ILE A 42 28.47 12.63 10.18
C ILE A 42 27.92 13.67 11.17
N VAL A 43 28.79 14.20 12.00
CA VAL A 43 28.49 15.32 12.91
C VAL A 43 29.50 16.43 12.66
N MET A 44 28.99 17.65 12.57
CA MET A 44 29.82 18.84 12.49
C MET A 44 30.22 19.28 13.93
N LYS A 45 31.52 19.35 14.17
CA LYS A 45 32.09 19.90 15.41
C LYS A 45 32.43 21.36 15.17
N ILE A 46 31.66 22.23 15.82
CA ILE A 46 31.87 23.68 15.71
C ILE A 46 33.19 24.06 16.35
N GLY A 47 34.05 24.69 15.58
CA GLY A 47 35.37 25.14 16.03
C GLY A 47 36.06 26.00 14.97
N LYS A 48 37.26 26.45 15.24
CA LYS A 48 38.11 27.12 14.25
C LYS A 48 39.39 26.29 14.12
N PRO A 49 39.53 25.48 13.07
CA PRO A 49 38.60 25.24 11.94
C PRO A 49 37.44 24.29 12.31
N ILE A 50 36.36 24.30 11.48
CA ILE A 50 35.23 23.36 11.59
C ILE A 50 35.73 21.96 11.20
N LYS A 51 35.42 20.98 12.05
CA LYS A 51 35.76 19.57 11.82
C LYS A 51 34.49 18.73 11.64
N PHE A 52 34.61 17.68 10.85
CA PHE A 52 33.56 16.69 10.61
C PHE A 52 33.99 15.35 11.20
N VAL A 53 33.06 14.67 11.87
CA VAL A 53 33.30 13.39 12.53
C VAL A 53 32.39 12.36 11.92
N ALA A 54 32.93 11.26 11.42
CA ALA A 54 32.16 10.12 10.94
C ALA A 54 31.58 9.36 12.14
N LEU A 55 30.29 9.01 12.06
CA LEU A 55 29.66 8.20 13.10
C LEU A 55 29.88 6.72 12.85
N LYS A 56 29.90 5.94 13.92
CA LYS A 56 29.96 4.48 13.83
C LYS A 56 28.72 3.94 13.11
N PRO A 57 28.84 2.86 12.31
CA PRO A 57 27.72 2.32 11.55
C PRO A 57 26.47 2.05 12.41
N GLU A 58 26.64 1.56 13.62
CA GLU A 58 25.54 1.28 14.55
C GLU A 58 24.80 2.57 14.97
N GLU A 59 25.55 3.64 15.24
CA GLU A 59 25.00 4.95 15.59
C GLU A 59 24.25 5.58 14.41
N VAL A 60 24.76 5.38 13.17
CA VAL A 60 24.10 5.84 11.95
C VAL A 60 22.73 5.17 11.82
N VAL A 61 22.65 3.84 11.98
CA VAL A 61 21.40 3.10 11.89
C VAL A 61 20.37 3.61 12.90
N GLU A 62 20.78 3.79 14.16
CA GLU A 62 19.87 4.30 15.20
C GLU A 62 19.43 5.75 14.95
N ARG A 63 20.32 6.60 14.42
CA ARG A 63 19.94 7.98 14.01
C ARG A 63 18.97 8.00 12.85
N VAL A 64 19.24 7.22 11.79
CA VAL A 64 18.34 7.14 10.64
C VAL A 64 16.96 6.65 11.07
N LYS A 65 16.90 5.61 11.89
CA LYS A 65 15.66 5.09 12.46
C LYS A 65 14.89 6.15 13.25
N ARG A 66 15.59 6.89 14.13
CA ARG A 66 14.98 7.98 14.92
C ARG A 66 14.46 9.10 14.02
N ASN A 67 15.24 9.52 13.02
CA ASN A 67 14.84 10.56 12.08
C ASN A 67 13.62 10.14 11.24
N LEU A 68 13.53 8.87 10.83
CA LEU A 68 12.36 8.35 10.14
C LEU A 68 11.09 8.45 11.00
N VAL A 69 11.19 8.10 12.27
CA VAL A 69 10.05 8.20 13.20
C VAL A 69 9.63 9.66 13.41
N ILE A 70 10.58 10.56 13.65
CA ILE A 70 10.31 11.99 13.84
C ILE A 70 9.65 12.58 12.57
N ASN A 71 10.23 12.33 11.39
CA ASN A 71 9.70 12.81 10.13
C ASN A 71 8.30 12.27 9.84
N ALA A 72 8.04 11.00 10.19
CA ALA A 72 6.72 10.40 10.03
C ALA A 72 5.70 11.06 10.97
N GLN A 73 6.08 11.31 12.23
CA GLN A 73 5.23 11.99 13.21
C GLN A 73 4.92 13.44 12.81
N GLU A 74 5.91 14.17 12.32
CA GLU A 74 5.71 15.54 11.82
C GLU A 74 4.79 15.59 10.62
N LYS A 75 4.97 14.68 9.65
CA LYS A 75 4.09 14.55 8.50
C LYS A 75 2.66 14.20 8.93
N SER A 76 2.51 13.25 9.85
CA SER A 76 1.20 12.89 10.40
C SER A 76 0.51 14.09 11.06
N LYS A 77 1.23 14.83 11.92
CA LYS A 77 0.69 16.03 12.56
C LYS A 77 0.28 17.12 11.57
N ARG A 78 1.05 17.30 10.49
CA ARG A 78 0.67 18.24 9.42
C ARG A 78 -0.62 17.82 8.71
N LEU A 79 -0.76 16.53 8.41
CA LEU A 79 -1.98 15.99 7.81
C LEU A 79 -3.19 16.07 8.75
N GLU A 80 -2.98 15.85 10.05
CA GLU A 80 -4.04 16.01 11.06
C GLU A 80 -4.54 17.46 11.15
N LYS A 81 -3.63 18.44 11.06
CA LYS A 81 -4.00 19.86 11.01
C LYS A 81 -4.85 20.20 9.79
N LEU A 82 -4.54 19.61 8.63
CA LEU A 82 -5.34 19.81 7.42
C LEU A 82 -6.78 19.28 7.56
N ARG A 83 -7.02 18.31 8.44
CA ARG A 83 -8.34 17.70 8.67
C ARG A 83 -9.39 18.67 9.23
N GLY A 84 -8.94 19.73 9.90
CA GLY A 84 -9.80 20.80 10.45
C GLY A 84 -9.71 22.13 9.71
N ASP A 85 -9.05 22.17 8.55
CA ASP A 85 -8.80 23.37 7.80
C ASP A 85 -10.04 23.76 6.94
N GLU A 86 -10.32 25.06 6.84
CA GLU A 86 -11.35 25.63 5.97
C GLU A 86 -11.21 25.12 4.53
N VAL A 87 -9.98 24.94 4.06
CA VAL A 87 -9.66 24.42 2.72
C VAL A 87 -10.25 23.02 2.49
N LEU A 88 -10.17 22.11 3.46
CA LEU A 88 -10.78 20.78 3.34
C LEU A 88 -12.31 20.82 3.40
N THR A 89 -12.85 21.75 4.17
CA THR A 89 -14.30 21.97 4.24
C THR A 89 -14.82 22.52 2.91
N GLU A 90 -14.09 23.48 2.32
CA GLU A 90 -14.41 24.06 1.01
C GLU A 90 -14.27 23.02 -0.11
N LEU A 91 -13.19 22.23 -0.12
CA LEU A 91 -12.99 21.13 -1.06
C LEU A 91 -14.08 20.05 -0.90
N SER A 92 -14.48 19.73 0.32
CA SER A 92 -15.58 18.79 0.58
C SER A 92 -16.93 19.34 0.10
N SER A 93 -17.14 20.65 0.25
CA SER A 93 -18.33 21.34 -0.27
C SER A 93 -18.35 21.35 -1.78
N LEU A 94 -17.22 21.64 -2.43
CA LEU A 94 -17.06 21.60 -3.90
C LEU A 94 -17.25 20.16 -4.43
N PHE A 95 -16.73 19.18 -3.73
CA PHE A 95 -16.92 17.77 -4.07
C PHE A 95 -18.37 17.34 -3.95
N SER A 96 -19.10 17.80 -2.93
CA SER A 96 -20.51 17.46 -2.70
C SER A 96 -21.50 18.30 -3.52
N SER A 97 -21.14 19.51 -3.92
CA SER A 97 -21.97 20.39 -4.78
C SER A 97 -21.79 20.13 -6.28
N GLY A 98 -21.04 19.08 -6.64
CA GLY A 98 -20.65 18.74 -8.00
C GLY A 98 -21.80 18.76 -8.99
N VAL A 99 -21.68 19.66 -9.94
CA VAL A 99 -22.47 19.71 -11.16
C VAL A 99 -22.46 18.32 -11.79
N LYS A 100 -23.62 17.75 -12.07
CA LYS A 100 -23.79 16.44 -12.73
C LYS A 100 -23.37 16.45 -14.21
N PHE A 101 -22.19 16.96 -14.50
CA PHE A 101 -21.48 16.59 -15.72
C PHE A 101 -20.70 15.32 -15.39
N VAL A 102 -21.26 14.20 -15.77
CA VAL A 102 -20.60 12.90 -15.63
C VAL A 102 -19.57 12.82 -16.74
N GLU A 103 -18.37 13.31 -16.49
CA GLU A 103 -17.23 13.01 -17.35
C GLU A 103 -16.83 11.53 -17.18
N PRO A 104 -16.43 10.83 -18.24
CA PRO A 104 -15.98 9.45 -18.12
C PRO A 104 -14.84 9.26 -17.10
N SER A 105 -14.01 10.31 -16.91
CA SER A 105 -12.97 10.38 -15.89
C SER A 105 -13.49 10.39 -14.46
N ASP A 106 -14.73 10.82 -14.23
CA ASP A 106 -15.34 10.84 -12.90
C ASP A 106 -15.89 9.47 -12.52
N LEU A 107 -16.20 8.65 -13.52
CA LEU A 107 -16.71 7.29 -13.34
C LEU A 107 -15.61 6.23 -13.28
N SER A 108 -14.39 6.55 -13.65
CA SER A 108 -13.34 5.55 -13.77
C SER A 108 -11.95 6.11 -13.49
N GLY A 109 -11.10 5.27 -12.97
CA GLY A 109 -9.69 5.57 -12.76
C GLY A 109 -8.82 4.35 -12.97
N SER A 110 -7.54 4.57 -13.35
CA SER A 110 -6.55 3.52 -13.42
C SER A 110 -5.58 3.61 -12.25
N LEU A 111 -5.25 2.47 -11.65
CA LEU A 111 -4.33 2.34 -10.54
C LEU A 111 -3.12 1.51 -10.99
N ARG A 112 -1.93 2.02 -10.77
CA ARG A 112 -0.68 1.31 -11.01
C ARG A 112 0.04 1.02 -9.71
N GLY A 113 0.53 -0.21 -9.60
CA GLY A 113 1.22 -0.72 -8.43
C GLY A 113 0.26 -1.32 -7.39
N ARG A 114 0.64 -2.51 -6.94
CA ARG A 114 -0.19 -3.35 -6.06
C ARG A 114 -0.55 -2.66 -4.74
N GLN A 115 0.36 -1.83 -4.20
CA GLN A 115 0.09 -1.09 -2.97
C GLN A 115 -1.02 -0.04 -3.16
N ASN A 116 -1.01 0.69 -4.28
CA ASN A 116 -2.05 1.66 -4.60
C ASN A 116 -3.41 1.00 -4.78
N MET A 117 -3.43 -0.19 -5.38
CA MET A 117 -4.64 -1.00 -5.52
C MET A 117 -5.20 -1.43 -4.15
N TYR A 118 -4.33 -1.86 -3.23
CA TYR A 118 -4.77 -2.24 -1.88
C TYR A 118 -5.23 -1.05 -1.06
N ASN A 119 -4.58 0.11 -1.18
CA ASN A 119 -5.01 1.34 -0.52
C ASN A 119 -6.40 1.78 -1.00
N ASN A 120 -6.67 1.71 -2.31
CA ASN A 120 -7.98 2.02 -2.87
C ASN A 120 -9.04 1.01 -2.42
N LEU A 121 -8.72 -0.29 -2.46
CA LEU A 121 -9.64 -1.34 -2.00
C LEU A 121 -9.93 -1.22 -0.49
N ASP A 122 -8.94 -0.84 0.33
CA ASP A 122 -9.14 -0.54 1.75
C ASP A 122 -10.12 0.63 1.94
N MET A 123 -10.02 1.69 1.13
CA MET A 123 -10.96 2.81 1.15
C MET A 123 -12.38 2.37 0.77
N MET A 124 -12.55 1.63 -0.32
CA MET A 124 -13.85 1.08 -0.75
C MET A 124 -14.48 0.20 0.34
N ILE A 125 -13.69 -0.67 1.00
CA ILE A 125 -14.20 -1.51 2.10
C ILE A 125 -14.59 -0.68 3.32
N ARG A 126 -13.86 0.39 3.61
CA ARG A 126 -14.17 1.29 4.74
C ARG A 126 -15.44 2.10 4.51
N SER A 127 -15.73 2.48 3.27
CA SER A 127 -16.96 3.20 2.90
C SER A 127 -18.16 2.27 2.75
N ALA A 128 -17.96 0.97 2.58
CA ALA A 128 -19.01 -0.01 2.38
C ALA A 128 -20.09 0.03 3.48
N GLU A 129 -21.36 0.06 3.06
CA GLU A 129 -22.53 0.09 3.94
C GLU A 129 -23.33 -1.22 3.92
N LYS A 130 -23.34 -1.92 2.78
CA LYS A 130 -24.19 -3.10 2.56
C LYS A 130 -23.41 -4.36 2.26
N THR A 131 -22.62 -4.34 1.18
CA THR A 131 -22.00 -5.55 0.63
C THR A 131 -20.56 -5.31 0.18
N VAL A 132 -19.71 -6.31 0.38
CA VAL A 132 -18.36 -6.37 -0.20
C VAL A 132 -18.18 -7.75 -0.82
N THR A 133 -18.03 -7.82 -2.12
CA THR A 133 -17.77 -9.04 -2.89
C THR A 133 -16.35 -9.02 -3.43
N ILE A 134 -15.55 -10.03 -3.14
CA ILE A 134 -14.16 -10.13 -3.59
C ILE A 134 -13.96 -11.47 -4.33
N VAL A 135 -13.47 -11.40 -5.55
CA VAL A 135 -12.97 -12.56 -6.30
C VAL A 135 -11.46 -12.43 -6.42
N THR A 136 -10.73 -13.50 -6.09
CA THR A 136 -9.27 -13.44 -6.04
C THR A 136 -8.63 -14.80 -6.37
N THR A 137 -7.33 -14.78 -6.62
CA THR A 137 -6.49 -15.96 -6.83
C THR A 137 -6.00 -16.53 -5.51
N THR A 138 -5.44 -17.76 -5.53
CA THR A 138 -4.82 -18.39 -4.37
C THR A 138 -3.75 -17.51 -3.74
N GLU A 139 -2.84 -16.99 -4.53
CA GLU A 139 -1.75 -16.10 -4.11
C GLU A 139 -2.27 -14.73 -3.68
N GLY A 140 -3.31 -14.24 -4.38
CA GLY A 140 -3.96 -12.98 -4.07
C GLY A 140 -4.67 -12.97 -2.72
N LEU A 141 -5.19 -14.10 -2.26
CA LEU A 141 -5.85 -14.22 -0.96
C LEU A 141 -4.89 -13.93 0.20
N ASN A 142 -3.73 -14.59 0.21
CA ASN A 142 -2.73 -14.44 1.27
C ASN A 142 -2.31 -12.97 1.44
N ARG A 143 -2.00 -12.33 0.32
CA ARG A 143 -1.58 -10.92 0.31
C ARG A 143 -2.70 -9.94 0.71
N LYS A 144 -3.93 -10.20 0.24
CA LYS A 144 -5.09 -9.34 0.56
C LYS A 144 -5.50 -9.44 2.01
N LEU A 145 -5.46 -10.62 2.60
CA LEU A 145 -5.80 -10.76 4.01
C LEU A 145 -4.87 -9.93 4.89
N GLU A 146 -3.56 -10.01 4.66
CA GLU A 146 -2.59 -9.21 5.41
C GLU A 146 -2.88 -7.70 5.30
N ALA A 147 -3.15 -7.22 4.07
CA ALA A 147 -3.36 -5.80 3.82
C ALA A 147 -4.75 -5.28 4.27
N LEU A 148 -5.81 -6.08 4.13
CA LEU A 148 -7.21 -5.64 4.23
C LEU A 148 -7.94 -6.13 5.49
N SER A 149 -7.33 -7.03 6.29
CA SER A 149 -7.97 -7.60 7.49
C SER A 149 -8.59 -6.54 8.41
N PRO A 150 -7.90 -5.42 8.75
CA PRO A 150 -8.47 -4.41 9.64
C PRO A 150 -9.71 -3.71 9.06
N ALA A 151 -9.75 -3.51 7.73
CA ALA A 151 -10.91 -2.89 7.06
C ALA A 151 -12.09 -3.86 7.01
N LEU A 152 -11.84 -5.13 6.68
CA LEU A 152 -12.87 -6.19 6.64
C LEU A 152 -13.49 -6.43 8.02
N GLU A 153 -12.68 -6.46 9.08
CA GLU A 153 -13.19 -6.59 10.45
C GLU A 153 -14.09 -5.41 10.85
N LYS A 154 -13.69 -4.18 10.50
CA LYS A 154 -14.51 -2.99 10.76
C LYS A 154 -15.81 -3.00 9.95
N ALA A 155 -15.75 -3.39 8.67
CA ALA A 155 -16.93 -3.54 7.83
C ALA A 155 -17.89 -4.60 8.39
N LYS A 156 -17.37 -5.75 8.82
CA LYS A 156 -18.16 -6.79 9.49
C LYS A 156 -18.85 -6.27 10.76
N LYS A 157 -18.16 -5.49 11.60
CA LYS A 157 -18.74 -4.88 12.80
C LYS A 157 -19.86 -3.88 12.49
N ARG A 158 -19.83 -3.25 11.32
CA ARG A 158 -20.92 -2.38 10.82
C ARG A 158 -22.12 -3.16 10.25
N GLY A 159 -22.01 -4.49 10.13
CA GLY A 159 -23.06 -5.33 9.56
C GLY A 159 -22.96 -5.54 8.06
N VAL A 160 -21.87 -5.12 7.42
CA VAL A 160 -21.63 -5.32 5.98
C VAL A 160 -21.51 -6.81 5.68
N ALA A 161 -22.22 -7.28 4.65
CA ALA A 161 -22.15 -8.66 4.16
C ALA A 161 -20.89 -8.82 3.28
N ILE A 162 -19.94 -9.62 3.74
CA ILE A 162 -18.66 -9.82 3.05
C ILE A 162 -18.61 -11.22 2.45
N ARG A 163 -18.33 -11.30 1.13
CA ARG A 163 -18.25 -12.56 0.37
C ARG A 163 -16.93 -12.64 -0.38
N VAL A 164 -16.29 -13.79 -0.30
CA VAL A 164 -15.00 -14.00 -0.97
C VAL A 164 -15.03 -15.32 -1.75
N ALA A 165 -14.80 -15.24 -3.05
CA ALA A 165 -14.60 -16.38 -3.94
C ALA A 165 -13.12 -16.53 -4.27
N VAL A 166 -12.57 -17.72 -4.02
CA VAL A 166 -11.14 -18.00 -4.23
C VAL A 166 -10.92 -19.49 -4.47
N PRO A 167 -9.99 -19.90 -5.36
CA PRO A 167 -9.58 -21.30 -5.42
C PRO A 167 -8.90 -21.74 -4.12
N ILE A 168 -9.46 -22.73 -3.43
CA ILE A 168 -8.92 -23.25 -2.17
C ILE A 168 -7.92 -24.36 -2.44
N THR A 169 -6.72 -24.18 -1.92
CA THR A 169 -5.60 -25.14 -2.01
C THR A 169 -5.01 -25.41 -0.64
N ALA A 170 -4.08 -26.35 -0.53
CA ALA A 170 -3.36 -26.59 0.74
C ALA A 170 -2.63 -25.33 1.24
N ASP A 171 -2.11 -24.52 0.32
CA ASP A 171 -1.28 -23.35 0.64
C ASP A 171 -2.09 -22.17 1.23
N ASN A 172 -3.39 -22.09 0.92
CA ASN A 172 -4.23 -20.99 1.41
C ASN A 172 -5.39 -21.42 2.32
N ALA A 173 -5.55 -22.69 2.59
CA ALA A 173 -6.65 -23.21 3.40
C ALA A 173 -6.71 -22.59 4.80
N LYS A 174 -5.55 -22.39 5.45
CA LYS A 174 -5.45 -21.73 6.76
C LYS A 174 -5.93 -20.29 6.69
N VAL A 175 -5.47 -19.54 5.69
CA VAL A 175 -5.83 -18.14 5.46
C VAL A 175 -7.32 -17.99 5.15
N ALA A 176 -7.87 -18.89 4.31
CA ALA A 176 -9.30 -18.94 4.03
C ALA A 176 -10.13 -19.19 5.30
N LYS A 177 -9.67 -20.07 6.20
CA LYS A 177 -10.29 -20.34 7.49
C LYS A 177 -10.26 -19.11 8.42
N ASP A 178 -9.14 -18.39 8.46
CA ASP A 178 -9.08 -17.15 9.25
C ASP A 178 -10.00 -16.08 8.69
N LEU A 179 -10.06 -15.91 7.37
CA LEU A 179 -10.97 -14.99 6.71
C LEU A 179 -12.45 -15.36 6.93
N SER A 180 -12.79 -16.63 7.07
CA SER A 180 -14.16 -17.07 7.31
C SER A 180 -14.78 -16.58 8.63
N LYS A 181 -13.96 -16.03 9.54
CA LYS A 181 -14.44 -15.37 10.78
C LYS A 181 -15.17 -14.04 10.48
N VAL A 182 -14.80 -13.38 9.38
CA VAL A 182 -15.33 -12.05 9.00
C VAL A 182 -16.11 -12.05 7.68
N ALA A 183 -15.91 -13.04 6.82
CA ALA A 183 -16.49 -13.13 5.48
C ALA A 183 -17.07 -14.53 5.21
N GLU A 184 -18.06 -14.63 4.33
CA GLU A 184 -18.45 -15.91 3.74
C GLU A 184 -17.47 -16.26 2.63
N VAL A 185 -16.73 -17.36 2.81
CA VAL A 185 -15.70 -17.82 1.85
C VAL A 185 -16.19 -19.05 1.13
N ARG A 186 -16.12 -19.05 -0.21
CA ARG A 186 -16.42 -20.22 -1.06
C ARG A 186 -15.28 -20.52 -2.03
N ASP A 187 -15.13 -21.80 -2.31
CA ASP A 187 -14.16 -22.31 -3.27
C ASP A 187 -14.68 -22.18 -4.70
N SER A 188 -13.93 -21.46 -5.52
CA SER A 188 -14.21 -21.26 -6.96
C SER A 188 -13.41 -22.18 -7.89
N SER A 189 -12.62 -23.14 -7.34
CA SER A 189 -11.73 -24.02 -8.12
C SER A 189 -12.41 -24.73 -9.26
N LYS A 190 -13.66 -25.18 -9.04
CA LYS A 190 -14.45 -25.95 -10.03
C LYS A 190 -14.71 -25.16 -11.32
N PHE A 191 -14.74 -23.85 -11.26
CA PHE A 191 -15.01 -22.97 -12.40
C PHE A 191 -13.76 -22.59 -13.19
N GLY A 192 -12.55 -22.88 -12.68
CA GLY A 192 -11.31 -22.42 -13.32
C GLY A 192 -11.22 -20.90 -13.42
N LEU A 193 -11.94 -20.17 -12.58
CA LEU A 193 -12.03 -18.72 -12.64
C LEU A 193 -10.72 -18.08 -12.23
N ASN A 194 -9.97 -17.58 -13.20
CA ASN A 194 -8.75 -16.80 -12.95
C ASN A 194 -9.04 -15.31 -13.12
N ALA A 195 -9.71 -14.74 -12.15
CA ALA A 195 -10.09 -13.32 -12.15
C ALA A 195 -9.80 -12.68 -10.78
N ARG A 196 -9.55 -11.38 -10.82
CA ARG A 196 -9.33 -10.57 -9.61
C ARG A 196 -10.17 -9.31 -9.71
N PHE A 197 -11.25 -9.23 -8.95
CA PHE A 197 -12.08 -8.04 -8.86
C PHE A 197 -12.74 -7.92 -7.49
N ALA A 198 -13.23 -6.72 -7.21
CA ALA A 198 -14.08 -6.45 -6.07
C ALA A 198 -15.29 -5.62 -6.49
N VAL A 199 -16.43 -5.86 -5.85
CA VAL A 199 -17.65 -5.06 -5.98
C VAL A 199 -18.05 -4.62 -4.59
N VAL A 200 -18.35 -3.33 -4.41
CA VAL A 200 -18.78 -2.75 -3.14
C VAL A 200 -20.13 -2.09 -3.35
N ASP A 201 -21.09 -2.45 -2.51
CA ASP A 201 -22.46 -1.93 -2.44
C ASP A 201 -23.25 -1.95 -3.76
N SER A 202 -22.83 -2.74 -4.75
CA SER A 202 -23.33 -2.71 -6.13
C SER A 202 -23.20 -1.32 -6.79
N GLU A 203 -22.23 -0.52 -6.36
CA GLU A 203 -22.01 0.86 -6.81
C GLU A 203 -20.59 1.05 -7.34
N GLU A 204 -19.60 0.44 -6.69
CA GLU A 204 -18.19 0.54 -7.04
C GLU A 204 -17.60 -0.81 -7.44
N VAL A 205 -16.73 -0.80 -8.43
CA VAL A 205 -16.01 -1.99 -8.92
C VAL A 205 -14.54 -1.69 -9.08
N MET A 206 -13.68 -2.65 -8.74
CA MET A 206 -12.28 -2.62 -9.08
C MET A 206 -11.86 -3.93 -9.72
N PHE A 207 -11.28 -3.82 -10.93
CA PHE A 207 -10.70 -4.95 -11.66
C PHE A 207 -9.19 -4.87 -11.70
N MET A 208 -8.53 -5.96 -11.41
CA MET A 208 -7.11 -6.13 -11.67
C MET A 208 -6.93 -6.75 -13.06
N LEU A 209 -6.18 -6.07 -13.92
CA LEU A 209 -6.12 -6.38 -15.34
C LEU A 209 -5.12 -7.49 -15.70
N LEU A 210 -4.14 -7.74 -14.84
CA LEU A 210 -3.03 -8.64 -15.12
C LEU A 210 -3.06 -9.86 -14.21
N ASP A 211 -2.45 -10.96 -14.65
CA ASP A 211 -2.27 -12.14 -13.81
C ASP A 211 -1.18 -11.85 -12.74
N ASP A 212 -1.54 -12.02 -11.48
CA ASP A 212 -0.67 -11.73 -10.35
C ASP A 212 0.48 -12.72 -10.15
N LYS A 213 0.49 -13.82 -10.89
CA LYS A 213 1.61 -14.77 -10.95
C LYS A 213 2.74 -14.29 -11.84
N SER A 214 2.40 -13.60 -12.92
CA SER A 214 3.36 -13.17 -13.94
C SER A 214 3.79 -11.71 -13.82
N VAL A 215 2.98 -10.86 -13.16
CA VAL A 215 3.23 -9.41 -13.08
C VAL A 215 4.04 -9.03 -11.85
N HIS A 216 5.07 -8.20 -12.06
CA HIS A 216 5.79 -7.60 -10.95
C HIS A 216 4.88 -6.64 -10.17
N PRO A 217 4.94 -6.60 -8.81
CA PRO A 217 4.03 -5.80 -7.98
C PRO A 217 3.91 -4.31 -8.37
N ASN A 218 5.01 -3.68 -8.76
CA ASN A 218 5.04 -2.26 -9.14
C ASN A 218 4.40 -1.97 -10.51
N TYR A 219 4.17 -2.99 -11.33
CA TYR A 219 3.57 -2.90 -12.66
C TYR A 219 2.17 -3.50 -12.73
N ASP A 220 1.66 -4.03 -11.63
CA ASP A 220 0.28 -4.50 -11.54
C ASP A 220 -0.67 -3.32 -11.78
N VAL A 221 -1.76 -3.54 -12.51
CA VAL A 221 -2.69 -2.50 -12.94
C VAL A 221 -4.11 -2.92 -12.61
N ALA A 222 -4.88 -1.98 -12.08
CA ALA A 222 -6.32 -2.11 -11.89
C ALA A 222 -7.06 -0.93 -12.51
N ILE A 223 -8.32 -1.17 -12.88
CA ILE A 223 -9.31 -0.13 -13.20
C ILE A 223 -10.30 -0.09 -12.04
N TRP A 224 -10.57 1.10 -11.56
CA TRP A 224 -11.65 1.40 -10.64
C TRP A 224 -12.79 2.09 -11.38
N LEU A 225 -14.01 1.69 -11.08
CA LEU A 225 -15.25 2.21 -11.67
C LEU A 225 -16.23 2.55 -10.55
N SER A 226 -16.83 3.74 -10.62
CA SER A 226 -17.94 4.18 -9.78
C SER A 226 -19.19 4.30 -10.65
N THR A 227 -19.88 3.19 -10.86
CA THR A 227 -21.09 3.12 -11.67
C THR A 227 -21.99 1.98 -11.19
N ASP A 228 -23.15 2.32 -10.71
CA ASP A 228 -24.14 1.37 -10.21
C ASP A 228 -24.66 0.46 -11.30
N TYR A 229 -24.77 0.94 -12.54
CA TYR A 229 -25.22 0.12 -13.67
C TYR A 229 -24.32 -1.09 -13.92
N PHE A 230 -23.00 -0.84 -13.99
CA PHE A 230 -22.03 -1.91 -14.26
C PHE A 230 -21.79 -2.78 -13.02
N ALA A 231 -21.75 -2.15 -11.83
CA ALA A 231 -21.54 -2.87 -10.57
C ALA A 231 -22.71 -3.84 -10.29
N LYS A 232 -23.95 -3.42 -10.50
CA LYS A 232 -25.14 -4.29 -10.39
C LYS A 232 -25.12 -5.45 -11.38
N ALA A 233 -24.77 -5.17 -12.64
CA ALA A 233 -24.68 -6.21 -13.64
C ALA A 233 -23.62 -7.28 -13.30
N LEU A 234 -22.41 -6.84 -12.85
CA LEU A 234 -21.37 -7.76 -12.42
C LEU A 234 -21.77 -8.56 -11.19
N GLU A 235 -22.44 -7.93 -10.23
CA GLU A 235 -22.90 -8.62 -9.03
C GLU A 235 -23.97 -9.66 -9.35
N GLN A 236 -24.86 -9.39 -10.30
CA GLN A 236 -25.85 -10.38 -10.76
C GLN A 236 -25.16 -11.60 -11.41
N ILE A 237 -24.14 -11.39 -12.23
CA ILE A 237 -23.33 -12.48 -12.80
C ILE A 237 -22.63 -13.27 -11.69
N PHE A 238 -22.06 -12.57 -10.71
CA PHE A 238 -21.43 -13.21 -9.57
C PHE A 238 -22.43 -14.04 -8.74
N GLU A 239 -23.67 -13.56 -8.52
CA GLU A 239 -24.71 -14.29 -7.81
C GLU A 239 -25.06 -15.63 -8.47
N VAL A 240 -25.06 -15.70 -9.79
CA VAL A 240 -25.26 -16.96 -10.52
C VAL A 240 -24.12 -17.93 -10.23
N ALA A 241 -22.88 -17.48 -10.32
CA ALA A 241 -21.71 -18.31 -10.04
C ALA A 241 -21.61 -18.68 -8.55
N TRP A 242 -21.96 -17.74 -7.65
CA TRP A 242 -21.87 -17.92 -6.21
C TRP A 242 -22.67 -19.11 -5.69
N LYS A 243 -23.83 -19.39 -6.29
CA LYS A 243 -24.68 -20.51 -5.89
C LYS A 243 -24.00 -21.86 -6.07
N ASP A 244 -23.14 -21.95 -7.07
CA ASP A 244 -22.43 -23.17 -7.45
C ASP A 244 -21.03 -23.30 -6.83
N PHE A 245 -20.50 -22.22 -6.21
CA PHE A 245 -19.25 -22.28 -5.47
C PHE A 245 -19.40 -23.12 -4.20
N ILE A 246 -18.36 -23.87 -3.86
CA ILE A 246 -18.40 -24.80 -2.73
C ILE A 246 -18.13 -24.03 -1.44
N PRO A 247 -19.06 -24.05 -0.45
CA PRO A 247 -18.80 -23.43 0.86
C PRO A 247 -17.55 -24.01 1.50
N LEU A 248 -16.72 -23.17 2.12
CA LEU A 248 -15.44 -23.56 2.72
C LEU A 248 -15.57 -24.78 3.67
N ALA A 249 -16.65 -24.86 4.42
CA ALA A 249 -16.92 -25.98 5.32
C ALA A 249 -17.04 -27.37 4.63
N ARG A 250 -17.29 -27.39 3.32
CA ARG A 250 -17.43 -28.60 2.50
C ARG A 250 -16.20 -28.91 1.66
N VAL A 251 -15.19 -28.06 1.71
CA VAL A 251 -13.95 -28.22 0.93
C VAL A 251 -13.04 -29.23 1.61
N SER A 252 -12.80 -30.38 0.95
CA SER A 252 -11.80 -31.35 1.38
C SER A 252 -10.46 -31.05 0.70
N VAL A 253 -9.56 -30.40 1.42
CA VAL A 253 -8.21 -30.16 0.91
C VAL A 253 -7.41 -31.44 1.02
N LYS A 254 -7.15 -32.13 -0.11
CA LYS A 254 -6.22 -33.25 -0.13
C LYS A 254 -4.81 -32.67 0.08
N ALA A 255 -4.16 -33.05 1.17
CA ALA A 255 -2.74 -32.83 1.34
C ALA A 255 -2.01 -33.53 0.17
N LYS A 256 -1.14 -32.78 -0.52
CA LYS A 256 -0.20 -33.34 -1.49
C LYS A 256 0.98 -33.94 -0.77
#